data_2cdffcd56bc23068d3235859e6fbd895
#
_entry.id   2cdffcd56bc23068d3235859e6fbd895
#
_cell.length_a   1.000
_cell.length_b   1.000
_cell.length_c   1.000
_cell.angle_alpha   90.00
_cell.angle_beta   90.00
_cell.angle_gamma   90.00
#
_symmetry.space_group_name_H-M   'P 1'
#
loop_
_entity.id
_entity.type
_entity.pdbx_description
1 polymer ?
#
loop_
_entity_poly.entity_id
_entity_poly.type
_entity_poly.pdbx_seq_one_letter_code
_entity_poly.pdbx_strand_id
1 'polypeptide(L)'
;MTTAKELLKQRYYEPIKEQPELFVGIELEYPVVNLSGNATDVSLTKQLLLYLLDNFDFQADKYDSDNNPIQLIDKASGDMILFEVSYNTIEFAFAKAERISEVEERLDTYLGIIQPYLQNHNHELQGWGVNPNWAKNDNRPVKSPRYEMLMDFLELSKAKKDPFFHDYPEYGSFICGSQVQLDVSKTSYLRVLNAFNQIEGPKAVLLANSEFWGSDWDLALSRDVFWENSMHGVFEENAGVFPKMFKSEDDYFSYLSETAIFTAKRGDETYYFEPIRAKDYLSTPSVKAHSIHGEVVTIEPSEEDFKTHRSYQFQDLTTRGTIEFRSVCTQPFSSTFAPAAFHLGLLVNLENLENILNDSPFFEAFDYDFPRIRRLFSKKDISATDLKMILPLTESLLACAEDGLKSRGFGEEVYLAPLREKLDKLNKSLA
;
A
#
# COMPACT_ATOMS: atom_id res chain seq x y z
N MET A 1 -24.90 24.04 -4.30
CA MET A 1 -24.09 23.29 -3.34
C MET A 1 -23.18 22.37 -4.16
N THR A 2 -21.92 22.37 -3.86
CA THR A 2 -20.95 21.48 -4.49
C THR A 2 -21.28 20.05 -4.07
N THR A 3 -21.27 19.12 -5.00
CA THR A 3 -21.54 17.71 -4.70
C THR A 3 -20.26 17.01 -4.22
N ALA A 4 -20.42 15.92 -3.47
CA ALA A 4 -19.28 15.07 -3.07
C ALA A 4 -18.42 14.66 -4.26
N LYS A 5 -19.06 14.30 -5.38
CA LYS A 5 -18.38 13.92 -6.62
C LYS A 5 -17.52 15.06 -7.19
N GLU A 6 -18.01 16.30 -7.17
CA GLU A 6 -17.25 17.46 -7.62
C GLU A 6 -16.04 17.73 -6.71
N LEU A 7 -16.20 17.63 -5.38
CA LEU A 7 -15.11 17.79 -4.43
C LEU A 7 -14.02 16.70 -4.60
N LEU A 8 -14.43 15.46 -4.82
CA LEU A 8 -13.50 14.37 -5.10
C LEU A 8 -12.76 14.54 -6.44
N LYS A 9 -13.46 15.07 -7.48
CA LYS A 9 -12.81 15.44 -8.75
C LYS A 9 -11.79 16.55 -8.56
N GLN A 10 -12.11 17.60 -7.83
CA GLN A 10 -11.16 18.66 -7.50
C GLN A 10 -9.92 18.10 -6.77
N ARG A 11 -10.12 17.16 -5.86
CA ARG A 11 -9.04 16.58 -5.08
C ARG A 11 -8.12 15.65 -5.88
N TYR A 12 -8.66 14.83 -6.76
CA TYR A 12 -7.92 13.72 -7.40
C TYR A 12 -7.74 13.85 -8.90
N TYR A 13 -8.70 14.46 -9.62
CA TYR A 13 -8.61 14.60 -11.07
C TYR A 13 -7.88 15.85 -11.51
N GLU A 14 -8.14 16.99 -10.86
CA GLU A 14 -7.50 18.24 -11.25
C GLU A 14 -5.97 18.20 -11.17
N PRO A 15 -5.33 17.53 -10.18
CA PRO A 15 -3.88 17.38 -10.12
C PRO A 15 -3.27 16.57 -11.26
N ILE A 16 -4.05 15.77 -11.99
CA ILE A 16 -3.54 14.95 -13.09
C ILE A 16 -3.06 15.86 -14.22
N LYS A 17 -1.82 15.64 -14.66
CA LYS A 17 -1.20 16.39 -15.76
C LYS A 17 -1.72 15.90 -17.11
N GLU A 18 -1.77 16.80 -18.11
CA GLU A 18 -2.10 16.43 -19.49
C GLU A 18 -0.99 15.57 -20.11
N GLN A 19 0.26 15.96 -19.90
CA GLN A 19 1.46 15.28 -20.39
C GLN A 19 2.47 15.17 -19.24
N PRO A 20 2.34 14.12 -18.41
CA PRO A 20 3.29 13.89 -17.33
C PRO A 20 4.63 13.39 -17.88
N GLU A 21 5.70 13.75 -17.20
CA GLU A 21 6.95 13.02 -17.29
C GLU A 21 6.81 11.73 -16.47
N LEU A 22 7.25 10.61 -17.01
CA LEU A 22 7.16 9.33 -16.33
C LEU A 22 8.29 9.20 -15.31
N PHE A 23 7.94 9.36 -14.04
CA PHE A 23 8.77 9.01 -12.89
C PHE A 23 8.20 7.81 -12.16
N VAL A 24 9.06 7.09 -11.44
CA VAL A 24 8.67 6.07 -10.50
C VAL A 24 8.85 6.60 -9.07
N GLY A 25 7.79 6.53 -8.26
CA GLY A 25 7.82 6.69 -6.82
C GLY A 25 7.82 5.31 -6.17
N ILE A 26 8.66 5.11 -5.17
CA ILE A 26 8.80 3.84 -4.46
C ILE A 26 8.77 4.11 -2.97
N GLU A 27 7.93 3.35 -2.25
CA GLU A 27 7.89 3.32 -0.79
C GLU A 27 8.08 1.87 -0.35
N LEU A 28 9.06 1.61 0.51
CA LEU A 28 9.43 0.28 0.98
C LEU A 28 9.38 0.24 2.51
N GLU A 29 8.53 -0.62 3.03
CA GLU A 29 8.38 -0.84 4.47
C GLU A 29 9.07 -2.14 4.86
N TYR A 30 9.92 -2.11 5.87
CA TYR A 30 10.59 -3.32 6.37
C TYR A 30 10.41 -3.46 7.87
N PRO A 31 9.98 -4.64 8.36
CA PRO A 31 9.94 -4.92 9.77
C PRO A 31 11.36 -5.00 10.35
N VAL A 32 11.56 -4.41 11.52
CA VAL A 32 12.75 -4.64 12.34
C VAL A 32 12.51 -5.93 13.14
N VAL A 33 13.35 -6.91 12.95
CA VAL A 33 13.18 -8.25 13.54
C VAL A 33 14.30 -8.53 14.52
N ASN A 34 13.93 -8.94 15.74
CA ASN A 34 14.86 -9.47 16.73
C ASN A 34 15.23 -10.92 16.37
N LEU A 35 16.51 -11.16 16.08
CA LEU A 35 17.02 -12.46 15.60
C LEU A 35 16.95 -13.58 16.65
N SER A 36 16.78 -13.25 17.93
CA SER A 36 16.48 -14.23 18.97
C SER A 36 15.01 -14.66 19.01
N GLY A 37 14.17 -14.15 18.12
CA GLY A 37 12.73 -14.43 18.13
C GLY A 37 11.98 -13.81 19.31
N ASN A 38 12.55 -12.80 19.96
CA ASN A 38 11.91 -11.98 20.98
C ASN A 38 11.25 -10.75 20.36
N ALA A 39 10.62 -9.91 21.19
CA ALA A 39 10.13 -8.60 20.75
C ALA A 39 11.27 -7.74 20.16
N THR A 40 10.92 -6.90 19.20
CA THR A 40 11.78 -5.84 18.72
C THR A 40 12.08 -4.86 19.88
N ASP A 41 13.33 -4.49 20.03
CA ASP A 41 13.73 -3.49 21.02
C ASP A 41 13.40 -2.08 20.49
N VAL A 42 12.30 -1.50 20.98
CA VAL A 42 11.85 -0.15 20.60
C VAL A 42 12.89 0.92 20.96
N SER A 43 13.65 0.72 22.06
CA SER A 43 14.71 1.67 22.42
C SER A 43 15.82 1.67 21.36
N LEU A 44 16.19 0.49 20.87
CA LEU A 44 17.17 0.33 19.80
C LEU A 44 16.70 1.00 18.50
N THR A 45 15.45 0.80 18.11
CA THR A 45 14.94 1.41 16.86
C THR A 45 14.91 2.94 16.94
N LYS A 46 14.55 3.49 18.08
CA LYS A 46 14.66 4.95 18.31
C LYS A 46 16.11 5.44 18.26
N GLN A 47 17.04 4.68 18.86
CA GLN A 47 18.46 5.01 18.83
C GLN A 47 19.05 4.92 17.41
N LEU A 48 18.50 4.06 16.54
CA LEU A 48 18.91 3.99 15.13
C LEU A 48 18.71 5.34 14.42
N LEU A 49 17.55 6.00 14.59
CA LEU A 49 17.31 7.29 13.94
C LEU A 49 18.23 8.39 14.50
N LEU A 50 18.50 8.38 15.79
CA LEU A 50 19.50 9.28 16.40
C LEU A 50 20.90 9.00 15.85
N TYR A 51 21.29 7.73 15.71
CA TYR A 51 22.57 7.35 15.13
C TYR A 51 22.72 7.85 13.68
N LEU A 52 21.66 7.76 12.89
CA LEU A 52 21.67 8.30 11.52
C LEU A 52 21.87 9.83 11.52
N LEU A 53 21.19 10.55 12.39
CA LEU A 53 21.34 12.01 12.51
C LEU A 53 22.74 12.43 12.94
N ASP A 54 23.34 11.70 13.87
CA ASP A 54 24.63 12.07 14.45
C ASP A 54 25.82 11.77 13.54
N ASN A 55 25.66 10.80 12.62
CA ASN A 55 26.78 10.25 11.85
C ASN A 55 26.68 10.46 10.34
N PHE A 56 25.52 10.88 9.82
CA PHE A 56 25.28 11.03 8.39
C PHE A 56 24.52 12.34 8.11
N ASP A 57 24.41 12.71 6.82
CA ASP A 57 23.83 13.99 6.40
C ASP A 57 22.29 13.96 6.31
N PHE A 58 21.65 13.50 7.38
CA PHE A 58 20.22 13.58 7.59
C PHE A 58 19.81 14.83 8.38
N GLN A 59 18.54 15.21 8.26
CA GLN A 59 17.88 16.13 9.19
C GLN A 59 16.58 15.50 9.67
N ALA A 60 16.25 15.76 10.95
CA ALA A 60 14.96 15.37 11.49
C ALA A 60 13.86 16.29 10.96
N ASP A 61 12.78 15.69 10.45
CA ASP A 61 11.60 16.39 9.94
C ASP A 61 10.44 16.35 10.95
N LYS A 62 10.28 15.19 11.63
CA LYS A 62 9.23 15.02 12.65
C LYS A 62 9.76 14.35 13.89
N TYR A 63 9.11 14.67 15.00
CA TYR A 63 9.39 14.13 16.32
C TYR A 63 8.12 13.54 16.94
N ASP A 64 8.29 12.53 17.82
CA ASP A 64 7.22 12.03 18.67
C ASP A 64 6.99 12.96 19.89
N SER A 65 5.95 12.67 20.69
CA SER A 65 5.64 13.47 21.89
C SER A 65 6.71 13.40 22.97
N ASP A 66 7.62 12.41 22.92
CA ASP A 66 8.77 12.27 23.82
C ASP A 66 10.04 12.92 23.21
N ASN A 67 9.90 13.67 22.12
CA ASN A 67 10.98 14.35 21.40
C ASN A 67 12.02 13.41 20.78
N ASN A 68 11.66 12.17 20.43
CA ASN A 68 12.49 11.31 19.59
C ASN A 68 12.21 11.62 18.12
N PRO A 69 13.23 11.64 17.24
CA PRO A 69 13.00 11.76 15.79
C PRO A 69 12.24 10.52 15.28
N ILE A 70 11.21 10.76 14.48
CA ILE A 70 10.39 9.70 13.88
C ILE A 70 10.37 9.74 12.35
N GLN A 71 10.90 10.81 11.77
CA GLN A 71 11.10 10.97 10.33
C GLN A 71 12.36 11.75 10.07
N LEU A 72 13.22 11.20 9.22
CA LEU A 72 14.45 11.83 8.74
C LEU A 72 14.34 12.10 7.26
N ILE A 73 15.01 13.16 6.79
CA ILE A 73 15.17 13.50 5.38
C ILE A 73 16.67 13.46 5.06
N ASP A 74 17.06 12.72 4.05
CA ASP A 74 18.38 12.81 3.46
C ASP A 74 18.49 14.13 2.69
N LYS A 75 19.44 14.99 3.09
CA LYS A 75 19.59 16.33 2.52
C LYS A 75 20.05 16.32 1.06
N ALA A 76 20.69 15.26 0.61
CA ALA A 76 21.18 15.15 -0.76
C ALA A 76 20.09 14.69 -1.74
N SER A 77 19.35 13.66 -1.38
CA SER A 77 18.33 13.04 -2.25
C SER A 77 16.91 13.56 -2.01
N GLY A 78 16.60 13.96 -0.78
CA GLY A 78 15.25 14.24 -0.31
C GLY A 78 14.46 12.98 0.05
N ASP A 79 15.10 11.82 0.10
CA ASP A 79 14.49 10.58 0.58
C ASP A 79 14.14 10.67 2.05
N MET A 80 13.10 9.98 2.46
CA MET A 80 12.69 9.93 3.85
C MET A 80 12.91 8.54 4.44
N ILE A 81 13.41 8.50 5.67
CA ILE A 81 13.47 7.30 6.51
C ILE A 81 12.62 7.58 7.74
N LEU A 82 11.61 6.75 7.97
CA LEU A 82 10.63 7.00 9.02
C LEU A 82 10.12 5.70 9.65
N PHE A 83 9.47 5.85 10.80
CA PHE A 83 8.66 4.78 11.37
C PHE A 83 7.28 4.79 10.72
N GLU A 84 6.81 3.61 10.26
CA GLU A 84 5.44 3.47 9.75
C GLU A 84 4.56 2.81 10.81
N VAL A 85 3.56 3.55 11.28
CA VAL A 85 2.59 3.24 12.33
C VAL A 85 3.22 2.91 13.67
N SER A 86 4.17 1.99 13.77
CA SER A 86 4.85 1.59 15.01
C SER A 86 6.37 1.73 14.89
N TYR A 87 7.05 1.68 16.04
CA TYR A 87 8.53 1.69 16.08
C TYR A 87 9.16 0.36 15.60
N ASN A 88 8.35 -0.62 15.19
CA ASN A 88 8.80 -1.92 14.72
C ASN A 88 9.00 -1.97 13.20
N THR A 89 8.64 -0.92 12.48
CA THR A 89 8.70 -0.86 11.01
C THR A 89 9.44 0.40 10.57
N ILE A 90 10.42 0.23 9.71
CA ILE A 90 11.11 1.32 9.02
C ILE A 90 10.59 1.41 7.59
N GLU A 91 10.15 2.59 7.21
CA GLU A 91 9.78 2.93 5.83
C GLU A 91 10.87 3.77 5.18
N PHE A 92 11.17 3.44 3.93
CA PHE A 92 11.95 4.25 3.00
C PHE A 92 11.00 4.82 1.96
N ALA A 93 10.70 6.10 2.03
CA ALA A 93 9.94 6.82 1.02
C ALA A 93 10.91 7.59 0.12
N PHE A 94 11.18 7.06 -1.05
CA PHE A 94 12.15 7.62 -1.97
C PHE A 94 11.61 8.82 -2.73
N ALA A 95 12.46 9.82 -2.93
CA ALA A 95 12.20 10.86 -3.90
C ALA A 95 12.04 10.22 -5.29
N LYS A 96 11.09 10.74 -6.07
CA LYS A 96 10.80 10.22 -7.41
C LYS A 96 12.07 10.11 -8.25
N ALA A 97 12.17 9.02 -9.01
CA ALA A 97 13.32 8.74 -9.86
C ALA A 97 12.90 8.47 -11.31
N GLU A 98 13.77 8.71 -12.25
CA GLU A 98 13.55 8.30 -13.64
C GLU A 98 13.77 6.80 -13.80
N ARG A 99 14.74 6.24 -13.05
CA ARG A 99 15.17 4.84 -13.13
C ARG A 99 15.09 4.15 -11.79
N ILE A 100 14.73 2.87 -11.82
CA ILE A 100 14.72 2.01 -10.63
C ILE A 100 16.13 1.86 -10.04
N SER A 101 17.16 1.81 -10.89
CA SER A 101 18.56 1.70 -10.44
C SER A 101 19.03 2.87 -9.57
N GLU A 102 18.47 4.07 -9.77
CA GLU A 102 18.76 5.23 -8.91
C GLU A 102 18.23 5.03 -7.49
N VAL A 103 17.08 4.36 -7.35
CA VAL A 103 16.50 4.01 -6.05
C VAL A 103 17.26 2.86 -5.40
N GLU A 104 17.67 1.86 -6.19
CA GLU A 104 18.49 0.73 -5.73
C GLU A 104 19.81 1.21 -5.11
N GLU A 105 20.57 2.08 -5.79
CA GLU A 105 21.81 2.64 -5.29
C GLU A 105 21.64 3.38 -3.94
N ARG A 106 20.52 4.10 -3.78
CA ARG A 106 20.19 4.79 -2.54
C ARG A 106 19.80 3.82 -1.44
N LEU A 107 18.95 2.82 -1.73
CA LEU A 107 18.59 1.79 -0.77
C LEU A 107 19.82 1.01 -0.29
N ASP A 108 20.71 0.60 -1.20
CA ASP A 108 21.93 -0.10 -0.87
C ASP A 108 22.83 0.73 0.06
N THR A 109 22.89 2.03 -0.17
CA THR A 109 23.62 2.96 0.71
C THR A 109 23.01 2.95 2.11
N TYR A 110 21.68 3.08 2.24
CA TYR A 110 20.99 3.09 3.53
C TYR A 110 21.10 1.73 4.25
N LEU A 111 20.92 0.63 3.52
CA LEU A 111 21.07 -0.72 4.09
C LEU A 111 22.49 -1.00 4.54
N GLY A 112 23.50 -0.49 3.81
CA GLY A 112 24.91 -0.59 4.18
C GLY A 112 25.25 0.08 5.52
N ILE A 113 24.39 1.00 5.99
CA ILE A 113 24.52 1.68 7.27
C ILE A 113 23.64 1.01 8.33
N ILE A 114 22.35 0.81 8.01
CA ILE A 114 21.32 0.38 8.95
C ILE A 114 21.50 -1.08 9.35
N GLN A 115 21.75 -1.97 8.40
CA GLN A 115 21.87 -3.41 8.68
C GLN A 115 23.02 -3.74 9.63
N PRO A 116 24.27 -3.23 9.45
CA PRO A 116 25.34 -3.46 10.42
C PRO A 116 25.01 -2.91 11.81
N TYR A 117 24.38 -1.73 11.90
CA TYR A 117 23.95 -1.17 13.18
C TYR A 117 22.98 -2.12 13.91
N LEU A 118 21.95 -2.58 13.23
CA LEU A 118 20.95 -3.48 13.82
C LEU A 118 21.55 -4.84 14.16
N GLN A 119 22.38 -5.43 13.28
CA GLN A 119 23.02 -6.74 13.48
C GLN A 119 23.94 -6.77 14.68
N ASN A 120 24.67 -5.69 14.96
CA ASN A 120 25.47 -5.54 16.17
C ASN A 120 24.62 -5.60 17.46
N HIS A 121 23.32 -5.42 17.35
CA HIS A 121 22.36 -5.47 18.44
C HIS A 121 21.38 -6.66 18.30
N ASN A 122 21.74 -7.67 17.51
CA ASN A 122 20.94 -8.87 17.29
C ASN A 122 19.56 -8.60 16.66
N HIS A 123 19.45 -7.58 15.83
CA HIS A 123 18.28 -7.23 15.03
C HIS A 123 18.67 -7.08 13.57
N GLU A 124 17.68 -7.10 12.67
CA GLU A 124 17.86 -6.74 11.27
C GLU A 124 16.54 -6.28 10.64
N LEU A 125 16.61 -5.56 9.53
CA LEU A 125 15.48 -5.39 8.62
C LEU A 125 15.31 -6.66 7.82
N GLN A 126 14.07 -7.12 7.67
CA GLN A 126 13.73 -8.30 6.87
C GLN A 126 12.67 -8.00 5.83
N GLY A 127 12.70 -8.72 4.72
CA GLY A 127 11.75 -8.56 3.61
C GLY A 127 10.47 -9.36 3.82
N TRP A 128 9.61 -8.98 4.77
CA TRP A 128 8.35 -9.65 5.09
C TRP A 128 7.17 -8.68 5.05
N GLY A 129 6.05 -9.13 4.51
CA GLY A 129 4.80 -8.37 4.52
C GLY A 129 4.04 -8.40 5.83
N VAL A 130 4.46 -9.24 6.78
CA VAL A 130 4.04 -9.25 8.19
C VAL A 130 5.28 -9.45 9.05
N ASN A 131 5.42 -8.66 10.11
CA ASN A 131 6.53 -8.82 11.05
C ASN A 131 6.46 -10.22 11.71
N PRO A 132 7.50 -11.07 11.60
CA PRO A 132 7.46 -12.44 12.14
C PRO A 132 7.31 -12.48 13.67
N ASN A 133 7.67 -11.42 14.37
CA ASN A 133 7.57 -11.31 15.82
C ASN A 133 6.34 -10.52 16.30
N TRP A 134 5.36 -10.26 15.39
CA TRP A 134 4.20 -9.41 15.65
C TRP A 134 3.49 -9.69 16.98
N ALA A 135 3.33 -10.96 17.34
CA ALA A 135 2.63 -11.39 18.57
C ALA A 135 3.39 -11.07 19.85
N LYS A 136 4.70 -10.77 19.75
CA LYS A 136 5.58 -10.44 20.88
C LYS A 136 5.90 -8.95 20.96
N ASN A 137 5.79 -8.27 19.84
CA ASN A 137 6.15 -6.87 19.72
C ASN A 137 5.22 -5.94 20.50
N ASP A 138 5.74 -4.81 20.88
CA ASP A 138 4.94 -3.67 21.29
C ASP A 138 4.32 -3.03 20.04
N ASN A 139 3.06 -3.38 19.76
CA ASN A 139 2.31 -2.92 18.59
C ASN A 139 1.60 -1.57 18.82
N ARG A 140 1.93 -0.85 19.89
CA ARG A 140 1.42 0.52 20.09
C ARG A 140 1.94 1.44 19.00
N PRO A 141 1.13 2.45 18.60
CA PRO A 141 1.55 3.39 17.56
C PRO A 141 2.74 4.23 18.02
N VAL A 142 3.46 4.74 17.03
CA VAL A 142 4.36 5.87 17.25
C VAL A 142 3.58 6.99 17.93
N LYS A 143 4.15 7.60 18.97
CA LYS A 143 3.52 8.67 19.76
C LYS A 143 3.41 9.97 18.93
N SER A 144 2.58 9.93 17.91
CA SER A 144 2.26 11.09 17.08
C SER A 144 0.75 11.16 16.85
N PRO A 145 0.17 12.36 16.75
CA PRO A 145 -1.29 12.52 16.59
C PRO A 145 -1.87 11.71 15.42
N ARG A 146 -1.14 11.58 14.31
CA ARG A 146 -1.57 10.84 13.13
C ARG A 146 -1.76 9.36 13.42
N TYR A 147 -0.77 8.72 14.06
CA TYR A 147 -0.79 7.27 14.26
C TYR A 147 -1.62 6.87 15.48
N GLU A 148 -1.65 7.71 16.52
CA GLU A 148 -2.56 7.54 17.65
C GLU A 148 -4.02 7.60 17.17
N MET A 149 -4.38 8.61 16.37
CA MET A 149 -5.71 8.74 15.77
C MET A 149 -6.07 7.54 14.88
N LEU A 150 -5.12 7.07 14.05
CA LEU A 150 -5.33 5.89 13.20
C LEU A 150 -5.65 4.66 14.04
N MET A 151 -4.89 4.43 15.11
CA MET A 151 -5.09 3.27 15.99
C MET A 151 -6.44 3.33 16.70
N ASP A 152 -6.76 4.49 17.28
CA ASP A 152 -8.05 4.72 17.95
C ASP A 152 -9.24 4.53 16.99
N PHE A 153 -9.10 4.99 15.74
CA PHE A 153 -10.10 4.77 14.70
C PHE A 153 -10.30 3.28 14.40
N LEU A 154 -9.21 2.54 14.22
CA LEU A 154 -9.29 1.09 13.94
C LEU A 154 -9.88 0.30 15.12
N GLU A 155 -9.62 0.73 16.34
CA GLU A 155 -10.19 0.12 17.55
C GLU A 155 -11.70 0.29 17.69
N LEU A 156 -12.34 1.19 16.94
CA LEU A 156 -13.80 1.28 16.91
C LEU A 156 -14.47 -0.05 16.51
N SER A 157 -13.79 -0.89 15.74
CA SER A 157 -14.25 -2.23 15.37
C SER A 157 -14.55 -3.12 16.57
N LYS A 158 -13.76 -3.02 17.66
CA LYS A 158 -13.93 -3.84 18.88
C LYS A 158 -15.31 -3.68 19.53
N ALA A 159 -15.89 -2.47 19.43
CA ALA A 159 -17.19 -2.18 20.02
C ALA A 159 -18.35 -2.76 19.21
N LYS A 160 -18.14 -3.08 17.93
CA LYS A 160 -19.23 -3.50 17.02
C LYS A 160 -19.63 -4.96 17.19
N LYS A 161 -18.74 -5.83 17.67
CA LYS A 161 -18.95 -7.28 17.83
C LYS A 161 -19.51 -7.94 16.56
N ASP A 162 -19.09 -7.44 15.40
CA ASP A 162 -19.50 -7.93 14.09
C ASP A 162 -18.44 -8.90 13.57
N PRO A 163 -18.80 -10.14 13.15
CA PRO A 163 -17.86 -11.11 12.60
C PRO A 163 -17.21 -10.67 11.27
N PHE A 164 -17.65 -9.58 10.67
CA PHE A 164 -16.98 -8.96 9.54
C PHE A 164 -15.55 -8.53 9.90
N PHE A 165 -15.34 -8.02 11.13
CA PHE A 165 -14.04 -7.53 11.57
C PHE A 165 -13.14 -8.67 12.04
N HIS A 166 -11.87 -8.61 11.69
CA HIS A 166 -10.84 -9.43 12.32
C HIS A 166 -10.47 -8.91 13.72
N ASP A 167 -9.81 -9.74 14.53
CA ASP A 167 -9.49 -9.44 15.94
C ASP A 167 -8.22 -8.59 16.16
N TYR A 168 -7.63 -8.01 15.09
CA TYR A 168 -6.32 -7.35 15.10
C TYR A 168 -6.40 -5.91 14.64
N PRO A 169 -7.06 -4.99 15.36
CA PRO A 169 -7.17 -3.60 14.94
C PRO A 169 -5.81 -2.87 14.87
N GLU A 170 -4.81 -3.35 15.62
CA GLU A 170 -3.44 -2.84 15.58
C GLU A 170 -2.63 -3.30 14.35
N TYR A 171 -3.24 -3.93 13.37
CA TYR A 171 -2.56 -4.55 12.23
C TYR A 171 -1.61 -3.60 11.47
N GLY A 172 -1.92 -2.32 11.42
CA GLY A 172 -1.05 -1.32 10.80
C GLY A 172 0.36 -1.28 11.41
N SER A 173 0.53 -1.76 12.65
CA SER A 173 1.82 -1.78 13.34
C SER A 173 2.74 -2.93 12.93
N PHE A 174 2.25 -3.92 12.21
CA PHE A 174 3.02 -5.11 11.90
C PHE A 174 2.90 -5.61 10.45
N ILE A 175 2.01 -5.04 9.63
CA ILE A 175 2.00 -5.31 8.19
C ILE A 175 2.95 -4.35 7.47
N CYS A 176 3.57 -4.84 6.38
CA CYS A 176 4.52 -4.07 5.59
C CYS A 176 4.23 -4.23 4.10
N GLY A 177 4.38 -3.16 3.35
CA GLY A 177 4.12 -3.09 1.92
C GLY A 177 5.28 -2.56 1.10
N SER A 178 5.22 -2.82 -0.21
CA SER A 178 6.04 -2.17 -1.22
C SER A 178 5.09 -1.41 -2.14
N GLN A 179 5.05 -0.10 -1.99
CA GLN A 179 4.14 0.75 -2.76
C GLN A 179 4.88 1.35 -3.95
N VAL A 180 4.17 1.42 -5.07
CA VAL A 180 4.68 2.00 -6.31
C VAL A 180 3.74 3.11 -6.75
N GLN A 181 4.29 4.27 -7.12
CA GLN A 181 3.52 5.39 -7.65
C GLN A 181 4.02 5.73 -9.04
N LEU A 182 3.09 5.81 -10.00
CA LEU A 182 3.40 6.12 -11.39
C LEU A 182 2.56 7.31 -11.87
N ASP A 183 3.20 8.17 -12.65
CA ASP A 183 2.53 9.29 -13.31
C ASP A 183 1.56 8.78 -14.38
N VAL A 184 0.39 9.40 -14.44
CA VAL A 184 -0.64 9.15 -15.46
C VAL A 184 -1.15 10.47 -16.03
N SER A 185 -1.65 10.41 -17.27
CA SER A 185 -2.32 11.56 -17.89
C SER A 185 -3.83 11.50 -17.69
N LYS A 186 -4.52 12.61 -17.94
CA LYS A 186 -5.98 12.65 -17.96
C LYS A 186 -6.61 11.70 -18.97
N THR A 187 -5.88 11.32 -20.01
CA THR A 187 -6.35 10.37 -21.03
C THR A 187 -6.05 8.92 -20.68
N SER A 188 -5.08 8.65 -19.79
CA SER A 188 -4.65 7.28 -19.46
C SER A 188 -5.10 6.80 -18.09
N TYR A 189 -5.37 7.67 -17.10
CA TYR A 189 -5.60 7.24 -15.71
C TYR A 189 -6.71 6.20 -15.56
N LEU A 190 -7.84 6.36 -16.26
CA LEU A 190 -8.96 5.44 -16.16
C LEU A 190 -8.64 4.07 -16.79
N ARG A 191 -7.89 4.08 -17.90
CA ARG A 191 -7.37 2.86 -18.54
C ARG A 191 -6.42 2.12 -17.60
N VAL A 192 -5.52 2.86 -16.93
CA VAL A 192 -4.58 2.30 -15.96
C VAL A 192 -5.33 1.71 -14.75
N LEU A 193 -6.27 2.45 -14.15
CA LEU A 193 -7.09 1.93 -13.04
C LEU A 193 -7.77 0.61 -13.43
N ASN A 194 -8.39 0.57 -14.58
CA ASN A 194 -9.08 -0.62 -15.09
C ASN A 194 -8.14 -1.80 -15.37
N ALA A 195 -7.04 -1.56 -16.09
CA ALA A 195 -6.10 -2.60 -16.45
C ALA A 195 -5.42 -3.19 -15.21
N PHE A 196 -4.96 -2.34 -14.29
CA PHE A 196 -4.27 -2.80 -13.08
C PHE A 196 -5.20 -3.45 -12.06
N ASN A 197 -6.50 -3.12 -12.07
CA ASN A 197 -7.48 -3.86 -11.28
C ASN A 197 -7.62 -5.32 -11.72
N GLN A 198 -7.56 -5.58 -13.02
CA GLN A 198 -7.68 -6.93 -13.57
C GLN A 198 -6.47 -7.82 -13.25
N ILE A 199 -5.29 -7.23 -13.07
CA ILE A 199 -4.07 -8.00 -12.78
C ILE A 199 -3.88 -8.32 -11.29
N GLU A 200 -4.81 -7.96 -10.41
CA GLU A 200 -4.66 -8.19 -8.97
C GLU A 200 -4.57 -9.67 -8.60
N GLY A 201 -5.22 -10.58 -9.33
CA GLY A 201 -5.03 -12.02 -9.16
C GLY A 201 -3.62 -12.50 -9.52
N PRO A 202 -3.11 -12.23 -10.73
CA PRO A 202 -1.71 -12.47 -11.10
C PRO A 202 -0.70 -11.84 -10.13
N LYS A 203 -0.94 -10.62 -9.63
CA LYS A 203 -0.10 -9.98 -8.61
C LYS A 203 -0.08 -10.78 -7.30
N ALA A 204 -1.22 -11.34 -6.88
CA ALA A 204 -1.27 -12.20 -5.70
C ALA A 204 -0.38 -13.43 -5.88
N VAL A 205 -0.46 -14.11 -7.03
CA VAL A 205 0.40 -15.26 -7.35
C VAL A 205 1.87 -14.91 -7.31
N LEU A 206 2.26 -13.78 -7.91
CA LEU A 206 3.67 -13.40 -8.06
C LEU A 206 4.27 -12.81 -6.78
N LEU A 207 3.51 -12.03 -6.02
CA LEU A 207 4.03 -11.10 -5.01
C LEU A 207 3.50 -11.37 -3.59
N ALA A 208 2.76 -12.47 -3.35
CA ALA A 208 2.35 -12.85 -2.00
C ALA A 208 3.58 -13.13 -1.13
N ASN A 209 3.67 -12.44 0.00
CA ASN A 209 4.73 -12.54 0.99
C ASN A 209 4.29 -12.01 2.37
N SER A 210 3.03 -12.25 2.74
CA SER A 210 2.48 -11.78 4.01
C SER A 210 1.67 -12.87 4.72
N GLU A 211 2.24 -14.06 4.82
CA GLU A 211 1.67 -15.11 5.65
C GLU A 211 1.56 -14.62 7.10
N PHE A 212 0.39 -14.83 7.71
CA PHE A 212 0.15 -14.42 9.08
C PHE A 212 0.44 -15.59 10.02
N TRP A 213 1.70 -15.72 10.40
CA TRP A 213 2.16 -16.83 11.23
C TRP A 213 1.52 -16.83 12.62
N GLY A 214 1.14 -18.00 13.08
CA GLY A 214 0.47 -18.17 14.37
C GLY A 214 -1.04 -17.98 14.33
N SER A 215 -1.61 -17.67 13.17
CA SER A 215 -3.05 -17.65 12.92
C SER A 215 -3.48 -18.91 12.14
N ASP A 216 -4.79 -19.13 12.07
CA ASP A 216 -5.43 -20.17 11.25
C ASP A 216 -5.79 -19.69 9.83
N TRP A 217 -5.33 -18.51 9.44
CA TRP A 217 -5.60 -17.95 8.11
C TRP A 217 -4.88 -18.75 7.02
N ASP A 218 -5.65 -19.28 6.09
CA ASP A 218 -5.14 -19.97 4.89
C ASP A 218 -4.78 -18.97 3.78
N LEU A 219 -3.85 -18.04 4.10
CA LEU A 219 -3.46 -16.97 3.21
C LEU A 219 -1.94 -16.80 3.15
N ALA A 220 -1.37 -16.82 1.95
CA ALA A 220 -0.01 -16.37 1.67
C ALA A 220 0.07 -14.84 1.56
N LEU A 221 -1.10 -14.20 1.33
CA LEU A 221 -1.26 -12.76 1.27
C LEU A 221 -2.37 -12.32 2.24
N SER A 222 -2.00 -12.10 3.50
CA SER A 222 -2.93 -11.73 4.57
C SER A 222 -3.23 -10.23 4.62
N ARG A 223 -2.37 -9.37 4.03
CA ARG A 223 -2.53 -7.91 4.07
C ARG A 223 -3.90 -7.45 3.56
N ASP A 224 -4.45 -8.15 2.57
CA ASP A 224 -5.76 -7.81 2.00
C ASP A 224 -6.87 -7.92 3.05
N VAL A 225 -6.88 -9.02 3.84
CA VAL A 225 -7.89 -9.23 4.89
C VAL A 225 -7.77 -8.19 5.99
N PHE A 226 -6.54 -7.81 6.38
CA PHE A 226 -6.35 -6.76 7.36
C PHE A 226 -6.98 -5.43 6.92
N TRP A 227 -6.83 -5.04 5.66
CA TRP A 227 -7.45 -3.83 5.14
C TRP A 227 -8.97 -3.96 4.96
N GLU A 228 -9.40 -5.02 4.28
CA GLU A 228 -10.79 -5.21 3.86
C GLU A 228 -11.73 -5.52 5.04
N ASN A 229 -11.27 -6.24 6.06
CA ASN A 229 -12.06 -6.63 7.22
C ASN A 229 -11.74 -5.78 8.48
N SER A 230 -11.50 -4.49 8.28
CA SER A 230 -11.25 -3.49 9.32
C SER A 230 -12.19 -2.29 9.18
N MET A 231 -12.00 -1.27 10.01
CA MET A 231 -12.74 0.00 9.89
C MET A 231 -12.52 0.70 8.54
N HIS A 232 -11.40 0.43 7.86
CA HIS A 232 -11.18 0.93 6.50
C HIS A 232 -12.08 0.25 5.46
N GLY A 233 -12.43 -1.01 5.64
CA GLY A 233 -13.24 -1.79 4.70
C GLY A 233 -14.73 -1.88 5.05
N VAL A 234 -15.24 -1.06 5.99
CA VAL A 234 -16.67 -1.03 6.35
C VAL A 234 -17.57 -0.80 5.13
N PHE A 235 -17.12 -0.02 4.18
CA PHE A 235 -17.69 0.07 2.84
C PHE A 235 -16.76 -0.64 1.89
N GLU A 236 -17.27 -1.61 1.13
CA GLU A 236 -16.48 -2.40 0.19
C GLU A 236 -15.78 -1.54 -0.89
N GLU A 237 -16.34 -0.37 -1.17
CA GLU A 237 -15.75 0.58 -2.11
C GLU A 237 -14.54 1.31 -1.53
N ASN A 238 -14.31 1.25 -0.21
CA ASN A 238 -13.25 2.03 0.43
C ASN A 238 -11.89 1.32 0.49
N ALA A 239 -11.84 0.00 0.37
CA ALA A 239 -10.61 -0.79 0.44
C ALA A 239 -10.65 -1.96 -0.55
N GLY A 240 -9.49 -2.37 -1.07
CA GLY A 240 -9.36 -3.58 -1.87
C GLY A 240 -9.48 -3.36 -3.37
N VAL A 241 -9.96 -4.39 -4.06
CA VAL A 241 -10.08 -4.48 -5.51
C VAL A 241 -11.42 -3.92 -5.97
N PHE A 242 -11.42 -3.16 -7.06
CA PHE A 242 -12.70 -2.69 -7.65
C PHE A 242 -13.53 -3.87 -8.13
N PRO A 243 -14.84 -3.90 -7.82
CA PRO A 243 -15.72 -5.00 -8.25
C PRO A 243 -16.07 -4.96 -9.74
N LYS A 244 -15.74 -3.86 -10.43
CA LYS A 244 -16.10 -3.64 -11.85
C LYS A 244 -15.06 -2.82 -12.59
N MET A 245 -15.17 -2.81 -13.91
CA MET A 245 -14.47 -1.87 -14.79
C MET A 245 -15.27 -0.57 -14.91
N PHE A 246 -14.58 0.57 -14.88
CA PHE A 246 -15.20 1.89 -15.06
C PHE A 246 -15.29 2.26 -16.54
N LYS A 247 -16.48 2.69 -16.97
CA LYS A 247 -16.76 3.03 -18.38
C LYS A 247 -16.46 4.48 -18.71
N SER A 248 -16.44 5.35 -17.69
CA SER A 248 -16.21 6.78 -17.85
C SER A 248 -15.67 7.39 -16.55
N GLU A 249 -15.14 8.61 -16.67
CA GLU A 249 -14.78 9.45 -15.52
C GLU A 249 -15.96 9.58 -14.54
N ASP A 250 -17.16 9.83 -15.05
CA ASP A 250 -18.35 9.97 -14.24
C ASP A 250 -18.70 8.70 -13.45
N ASP A 251 -18.53 7.53 -14.07
CA ASP A 251 -18.73 6.22 -13.42
C ASP A 251 -17.70 6.01 -12.30
N TYR A 252 -16.44 6.34 -12.53
CA TYR A 252 -15.39 6.24 -11.50
C TYR A 252 -15.64 7.17 -10.32
N PHE A 253 -15.90 8.47 -10.56
CA PHE A 253 -16.15 9.41 -9.46
C PHE A 253 -17.50 9.19 -8.76
N SER A 254 -18.47 8.58 -9.42
CA SER A 254 -19.67 8.09 -8.76
C SER A 254 -19.35 6.94 -7.80
N TYR A 255 -18.52 6.00 -8.23
CA TYR A 255 -18.01 4.94 -7.36
C TYR A 255 -17.18 5.50 -6.20
N LEU A 256 -16.25 6.42 -6.48
CA LEU A 256 -15.42 7.05 -5.44
C LEU A 256 -16.26 7.80 -4.40
N SER A 257 -17.45 8.30 -4.76
CA SER A 257 -18.37 8.94 -3.80
C SER A 257 -19.03 7.96 -2.82
N GLU A 258 -18.95 6.66 -3.07
CA GLU A 258 -19.40 5.61 -2.13
C GLU A 258 -18.34 5.29 -1.06
N THR A 259 -17.08 5.74 -1.23
CA THR A 259 -16.02 5.56 -0.23
C THR A 259 -16.28 6.42 1.03
N ALA A 260 -15.47 6.21 2.06
CA ALA A 260 -15.67 6.78 3.38
C ALA A 260 -15.01 8.15 3.58
N ILE A 261 -15.73 9.04 4.28
CA ILE A 261 -15.12 10.08 5.10
C ILE A 261 -15.20 9.61 6.56
N PHE A 262 -14.09 9.65 7.28
CA PHE A 262 -14.00 9.19 8.67
C PHE A 262 -13.11 10.10 9.54
N THR A 263 -12.59 11.18 8.95
CA THR A 263 -11.80 12.20 9.66
C THR A 263 -12.23 13.59 9.23
N ALA A 264 -12.09 14.53 10.14
CA ALA A 264 -12.29 15.96 9.88
C ALA A 264 -11.29 16.78 10.67
N LYS A 265 -10.85 17.92 10.12
CA LYS A 265 -9.95 18.84 10.80
C LYS A 265 -10.70 20.09 11.25
N ARG A 266 -10.46 20.51 12.50
CA ARG A 266 -10.97 21.77 13.06
C ARG A 266 -9.84 22.50 13.77
N GLY A 267 -9.41 23.63 13.20
CA GLY A 267 -8.18 24.27 13.64
C GLY A 267 -6.97 23.37 13.43
N ASP A 268 -6.19 23.14 14.47
CA ASP A 268 -5.02 22.25 14.42
C ASP A 268 -5.34 20.80 14.81
N GLU A 269 -6.56 20.52 15.27
CA GLU A 269 -6.95 19.19 15.69
C GLU A 269 -7.61 18.39 14.58
N THR A 270 -7.30 17.09 14.55
CA THR A 270 -7.94 16.10 13.69
C THR A 270 -8.84 15.22 14.56
N TYR A 271 -10.08 15.08 14.13
CA TYR A 271 -11.08 14.23 14.74
C TYR A 271 -11.36 13.02 13.86
N TYR A 272 -11.65 11.88 14.46
CA TYR A 272 -12.08 10.66 13.77
C TYR A 272 -13.49 10.25 14.21
N PHE A 273 -14.17 9.50 13.35
CA PHE A 273 -15.55 9.07 13.58
C PHE A 273 -15.89 7.83 12.76
N GLU A 274 -17.05 7.24 13.04
CA GLU A 274 -17.61 6.15 12.25
C GLU A 274 -17.67 6.55 10.76
N PRO A 275 -17.21 5.67 9.84
CA PRO A 275 -17.22 5.98 8.42
C PRO A 275 -18.60 6.39 7.89
N ILE A 276 -18.65 7.46 7.13
CA ILE A 276 -19.85 7.95 6.44
C ILE A 276 -19.52 8.01 4.95
N ARG A 277 -20.43 7.51 4.08
CA ARG A 277 -20.20 7.59 2.64
C ARG A 277 -20.04 9.04 2.19
N ALA A 278 -19.08 9.32 1.35
CA ALA A 278 -18.77 10.69 0.93
C ALA A 278 -19.99 11.37 0.31
N LYS A 279 -20.80 10.64 -0.48
CA LYS A 279 -22.03 11.17 -1.08
C LYS A 279 -23.07 11.64 -0.06
N ASP A 280 -23.09 11.05 1.13
CA ASP A 280 -24.09 11.32 2.19
C ASP A 280 -23.57 12.31 3.23
N TYR A 281 -22.23 12.53 3.26
CA TYR A 281 -21.54 13.25 4.32
C TYR A 281 -22.10 14.68 4.51
N LEU A 282 -22.17 15.47 3.44
CA LEU A 282 -22.64 16.87 3.52
C LEU A 282 -24.13 17.01 3.84
N SER A 283 -24.92 15.96 3.68
CA SER A 283 -26.33 15.93 4.07
C SER A 283 -26.58 15.48 5.51
N THR A 284 -25.54 14.98 6.18
CA THR A 284 -25.60 14.56 7.59
C THR A 284 -25.63 15.81 8.47
N PRO A 285 -26.64 15.99 9.34
CA PRO A 285 -26.78 17.23 10.13
C PRO A 285 -25.62 17.48 11.09
N SER A 286 -25.11 16.42 11.70
CA SER A 286 -23.95 16.47 12.59
C SER A 286 -23.35 15.09 12.77
N VAL A 287 -22.06 15.04 13.13
CA VAL A 287 -21.30 13.81 13.35
C VAL A 287 -20.73 13.79 14.77
N LYS A 288 -20.94 12.68 15.48
CA LYS A 288 -20.25 12.41 16.74
C LYS A 288 -18.82 12.01 16.42
N ALA A 289 -17.85 12.81 16.84
CA ALA A 289 -16.44 12.64 16.54
C ALA A 289 -15.61 12.54 17.82
N HIS A 290 -14.44 11.94 17.71
CA HIS A 290 -13.51 11.69 18.81
C HIS A 290 -12.19 12.40 18.54
N SER A 291 -11.59 13.00 19.56
CA SER A 291 -10.20 13.47 19.54
C SER A 291 -9.25 12.39 20.03
N ILE A 292 -7.97 12.52 19.72
CA ILE A 292 -6.90 11.65 20.27
C ILE A 292 -6.74 11.82 21.79
N HIS A 293 -7.35 12.84 22.38
CA HIS A 293 -7.34 13.08 23.83
C HIS A 293 -8.55 12.46 24.54
N GLY A 294 -9.36 11.67 23.83
CA GLY A 294 -10.52 10.98 24.36
C GLY A 294 -11.78 11.88 24.49
N GLU A 295 -11.71 13.10 23.98
CA GLU A 295 -12.88 13.98 23.97
C GLU A 295 -13.86 13.55 22.89
N VAL A 296 -15.14 13.63 23.22
CA VAL A 296 -16.24 13.39 22.29
C VAL A 296 -16.92 14.70 21.97
N VAL A 297 -16.90 15.08 20.69
CA VAL A 297 -17.49 16.33 20.22
C VAL A 297 -18.53 16.07 19.13
N THR A 298 -19.37 17.05 18.89
CA THR A 298 -20.28 17.06 17.74
C THR A 298 -19.75 18.06 16.73
N ILE A 299 -19.51 17.59 15.51
CA ILE A 299 -19.04 18.43 14.40
C ILE A 299 -20.10 18.52 13.31
N GLU A 300 -20.17 19.64 12.63
CA GLU A 300 -20.96 19.81 11.42
C GLU A 300 -20.10 19.48 10.20
N PRO A 301 -20.57 18.58 9.29
CA PRO A 301 -19.89 18.29 8.03
C PRO A 301 -19.64 19.55 7.19
N SER A 302 -18.49 19.60 6.54
CA SER A 302 -18.11 20.71 5.68
C SER A 302 -17.40 20.23 4.41
N GLU A 303 -17.40 21.07 3.35
CA GLU A 303 -16.65 20.78 2.12
C GLU A 303 -15.13 20.65 2.38
N GLU A 304 -14.60 21.36 3.39
CA GLU A 304 -13.19 21.26 3.80
C GLU A 304 -12.78 19.85 4.26
N ASP A 305 -13.72 19.06 4.79
CA ASP A 305 -13.44 17.70 5.28
C ASP A 305 -13.07 16.75 4.14
N PHE A 306 -13.44 17.07 2.90
CA PHE A 306 -13.01 16.32 1.72
C PHE A 306 -11.50 16.44 1.46
N LYS A 307 -10.82 17.42 2.03
CA LYS A 307 -9.36 17.51 2.00
C LYS A 307 -8.66 16.42 2.82
N THR A 308 -9.38 15.79 3.74
CA THR A 308 -8.88 14.65 4.52
C THR A 308 -9.33 13.31 3.94
N HIS A 309 -10.20 13.31 2.92
CA HIS A 309 -10.68 12.08 2.27
C HIS A 309 -9.52 11.20 1.82
N ARG A 310 -9.62 9.90 2.09
CA ARG A 310 -8.66 8.89 1.71
C ARG A 310 -9.37 7.55 1.54
N SER A 311 -9.14 6.88 0.42
CA SER A 311 -9.51 5.48 0.24
C SER A 311 -8.30 4.57 0.43
N TYR A 312 -8.53 3.28 0.46
CA TYR A 312 -7.52 2.22 0.61
C TYR A 312 -7.69 1.17 -0.49
N GLN A 313 -8.09 1.62 -1.66
CA GLN A 313 -8.18 0.80 -2.86
C GLN A 313 -6.78 0.39 -3.31
N PHE A 314 -6.66 -0.75 -3.98
CA PHE A 314 -5.34 -1.31 -4.32
C PHE A 314 -4.63 -0.55 -5.43
N GLN A 315 -5.37 0.19 -6.24
CA GLN A 315 -4.87 1.23 -7.15
C GLN A 315 -5.62 2.53 -6.90
N ASP A 316 -4.97 3.46 -6.28
CA ASP A 316 -5.57 4.71 -5.82
C ASP A 316 -5.05 5.91 -6.60
N LEU A 317 -5.98 6.78 -7.01
CA LEU A 317 -5.62 8.08 -7.56
C LEU A 317 -5.15 8.98 -6.42
N THR A 318 -3.96 9.54 -6.53
CA THR A 318 -3.40 10.39 -5.49
C THR A 318 -3.68 11.88 -5.74
N THR A 319 -3.52 12.68 -4.69
CA THR A 319 -3.59 14.15 -4.79
C THR A 319 -2.41 14.77 -5.54
N ARG A 320 -1.44 13.98 -5.98
CA ARG A 320 -0.29 14.38 -6.81
C ARG A 320 -0.52 14.14 -8.30
N GLY A 321 -1.66 13.55 -8.68
CA GLY A 321 -1.97 13.18 -10.06
C GLY A 321 -1.24 11.92 -10.53
N THR A 322 -0.86 11.06 -9.60
CA THR A 322 -0.29 9.72 -9.84
C THR A 322 -1.29 8.64 -9.46
N ILE A 323 -1.07 7.40 -9.91
CA ILE A 323 -1.71 6.23 -9.32
C ILE A 323 -0.72 5.55 -8.39
N GLU A 324 -1.18 5.25 -7.19
CA GLU A 324 -0.48 4.48 -6.19
C GLU A 324 -0.97 3.04 -6.19
N PHE A 325 -0.06 2.10 -6.35
CA PHE A 325 -0.29 0.66 -6.30
C PHE A 325 0.14 0.15 -4.93
N ARG A 326 -0.84 -0.11 -4.04
CA ARG A 326 -0.57 -0.42 -2.63
C ARG A 326 -0.77 -1.88 -2.22
N SER A 327 -1.22 -2.73 -3.15
CA SER A 327 -1.59 -4.12 -2.84
C SER A 327 -0.40 -5.06 -2.62
N VAL A 328 0.83 -4.62 -2.91
CA VAL A 328 2.01 -5.48 -2.85
C VAL A 328 2.58 -5.56 -1.46
N CYS A 329 2.86 -6.79 -1.01
CA CYS A 329 3.61 -7.03 0.23
C CYS A 329 5.08 -6.64 0.07
N THR A 330 5.73 -6.26 1.16
CA THR A 330 7.19 -6.18 1.20
C THR A 330 7.80 -7.46 0.69
N GLN A 331 8.79 -7.34 -0.19
CA GLN A 331 9.49 -8.45 -0.80
C GLN A 331 10.86 -8.66 -0.13
N PRO A 332 11.45 -9.88 -0.20
CA PRO A 332 12.85 -10.09 0.13
C PRO A 332 13.75 -9.09 -0.60
N PHE A 333 14.87 -8.68 0.00
CA PHE A 333 15.77 -7.68 -0.59
C PHE A 333 16.21 -8.03 -2.02
N SER A 334 16.43 -9.32 -2.32
CA SER A 334 16.80 -9.79 -3.67
C SER A 334 15.70 -9.59 -4.73
N SER A 335 14.49 -9.26 -4.33
CA SER A 335 13.33 -9.04 -5.21
C SER A 335 12.56 -7.76 -4.90
N THR A 336 13.14 -6.88 -4.08
CA THR A 336 12.43 -5.70 -3.55
C THR A 336 12.02 -4.71 -4.64
N PHE A 337 12.73 -4.66 -5.77
CA PHE A 337 12.40 -3.81 -6.91
C PHE A 337 11.53 -4.48 -7.99
N ALA A 338 11.26 -5.79 -7.84
CA ALA A 338 10.38 -6.49 -8.78
C ALA A 338 8.97 -5.91 -8.87
N PRO A 339 8.31 -5.45 -7.78
CA PRO A 339 7.04 -4.76 -7.86
C PRO A 339 7.10 -3.49 -8.71
N ALA A 340 8.10 -2.64 -8.50
CA ALA A 340 8.26 -1.40 -9.27
C ALA A 340 8.47 -1.69 -10.76
N ALA A 341 9.36 -2.64 -11.08
CA ALA A 341 9.64 -3.06 -12.45
C ALA A 341 8.38 -3.63 -13.14
N PHE A 342 7.63 -4.47 -12.45
CA PHE A 342 6.41 -5.06 -13.00
C PHE A 342 5.35 -3.99 -13.34
N HIS A 343 5.07 -3.08 -12.39
CA HIS A 343 4.09 -2.01 -12.62
C HIS A 343 4.55 -1.03 -13.70
N LEU A 344 5.81 -0.59 -13.64
CA LEU A 344 6.37 0.35 -14.60
C LEU A 344 6.38 -0.24 -16.02
N GLY A 345 6.82 -1.48 -16.17
CA GLY A 345 6.85 -2.16 -17.46
C GLY A 345 5.47 -2.32 -18.09
N LEU A 346 4.47 -2.70 -17.29
CA LEU A 346 3.08 -2.81 -17.73
C LEU A 346 2.48 -1.44 -18.11
N LEU A 347 2.79 -0.38 -17.34
CA LEU A 347 2.32 0.97 -17.66
C LEU A 347 2.91 1.47 -18.98
N VAL A 348 4.19 1.28 -19.19
CA VAL A 348 4.88 1.67 -20.44
C VAL A 348 4.31 0.95 -21.64
N ASN A 349 3.89 -0.30 -21.47
CA ASN A 349 3.31 -1.14 -22.53
C ASN A 349 1.78 -1.29 -22.38
N LEU A 350 1.09 -0.22 -21.94
CA LEU A 350 -0.33 -0.23 -21.55
C LEU A 350 -1.24 -0.77 -22.65
N GLU A 351 -1.02 -0.39 -23.91
CA GLU A 351 -1.85 -0.85 -25.04
C GLU A 351 -1.76 -2.37 -25.21
N ASN A 352 -0.57 -2.94 -25.13
CA ASN A 352 -0.38 -4.39 -25.18
C ASN A 352 -0.96 -5.09 -23.95
N LEU A 353 -0.83 -4.47 -22.76
CA LEU A 353 -1.48 -4.95 -21.55
C LEU A 353 -3.00 -5.07 -21.75
N GLU A 354 -3.64 -4.03 -22.26
CA GLU A 354 -5.08 -4.04 -22.53
C GLU A 354 -5.47 -5.12 -23.54
N ASN A 355 -4.68 -5.34 -24.60
CA ASN A 355 -4.92 -6.40 -25.57
C ASN A 355 -4.84 -7.78 -24.89
N ILE A 356 -3.82 -8.05 -24.09
CA ILE A 356 -3.68 -9.31 -23.34
C ILE A 356 -4.89 -9.55 -22.42
N LEU A 357 -5.34 -8.52 -21.73
CA LEU A 357 -6.48 -8.63 -20.81
C LEU A 357 -7.79 -8.88 -21.55
N ASN A 358 -8.01 -8.20 -22.68
CA ASN A 358 -9.20 -8.35 -23.51
C ASN A 358 -9.28 -9.73 -24.20
N ASP A 359 -8.15 -10.26 -24.63
CA ASP A 359 -8.07 -11.55 -25.31
C ASP A 359 -8.05 -12.75 -24.36
N SER A 360 -7.90 -12.51 -23.06
CA SER A 360 -7.78 -13.58 -22.07
C SER A 360 -9.14 -14.20 -21.72
N PRO A 361 -9.33 -15.52 -21.91
CA PRO A 361 -10.54 -16.21 -21.47
C PRO A 361 -10.61 -16.41 -19.95
N PHE A 362 -9.55 -16.04 -19.22
CA PHE A 362 -9.43 -16.26 -17.79
C PHE A 362 -10.57 -15.60 -17.00
N PHE A 363 -10.89 -14.34 -17.32
CA PHE A 363 -11.88 -13.58 -16.56
C PHE A 363 -13.31 -14.09 -16.71
N GLU A 364 -13.66 -14.65 -17.87
CA GLU A 364 -14.97 -15.26 -18.10
C GLU A 364 -15.23 -16.44 -17.17
N ALA A 365 -14.20 -17.23 -16.86
CA ALA A 365 -14.30 -18.36 -15.94
C ALA A 365 -14.63 -17.96 -14.50
N PHE A 366 -14.46 -16.69 -14.16
CA PHE A 366 -14.75 -16.11 -12.83
C PHE A 366 -15.83 -15.04 -12.87
N ASP A 367 -16.62 -14.95 -13.93
CA ASP A 367 -17.70 -13.95 -14.10
C ASP A 367 -17.21 -12.50 -13.92
N TYR A 368 -15.94 -12.22 -14.19
CA TYR A 368 -15.29 -10.92 -13.96
C TYR A 368 -15.37 -10.44 -12.50
N ASP A 369 -15.48 -11.34 -11.53
CA ASP A 369 -15.46 -11.02 -10.10
C ASP A 369 -14.00 -10.84 -9.63
N PHE A 370 -13.46 -9.64 -9.81
CA PHE A 370 -12.07 -9.32 -9.50
C PHE A 370 -11.73 -9.48 -8.02
N PRO A 371 -12.56 -9.06 -7.05
CA PRO A 371 -12.33 -9.32 -5.62
C PRO A 371 -12.22 -10.82 -5.31
N ARG A 372 -13.10 -11.65 -5.87
CA ARG A 372 -13.05 -13.11 -5.71
C ARG A 372 -11.79 -13.71 -6.31
N ILE A 373 -11.39 -13.26 -7.51
CA ILE A 373 -10.13 -13.67 -8.15
C ILE A 373 -8.96 -13.36 -7.22
N ARG A 374 -8.84 -12.12 -6.76
CA ARG A 374 -7.76 -11.72 -5.85
C ARG A 374 -7.73 -12.61 -4.60
N ARG A 375 -8.88 -12.80 -3.95
CA ARG A 375 -9.00 -13.62 -2.73
C ARG A 375 -8.62 -15.09 -2.97
N LEU A 376 -9.01 -15.68 -4.10
CA LEU A 376 -8.68 -17.06 -4.43
C LEU A 376 -7.16 -17.25 -4.58
N PHE A 377 -6.50 -16.32 -5.28
CA PHE A 377 -5.07 -16.41 -5.56
C PHE A 377 -4.17 -15.83 -4.43
N SER A 378 -4.77 -15.34 -3.35
CA SER A 378 -4.08 -14.97 -2.10
C SER A 378 -3.88 -16.13 -1.13
N LYS A 379 -4.45 -17.31 -1.40
CA LYS A 379 -4.36 -18.49 -0.53
C LYS A 379 -2.97 -19.11 -0.52
N LYS A 380 -2.65 -19.86 0.56
CA LYS A 380 -1.45 -20.70 0.63
C LYS A 380 -1.56 -21.87 -0.35
N ASP A 381 -2.69 -22.54 -0.31
CA ASP A 381 -2.97 -23.71 -1.16
C ASP A 381 -3.91 -23.33 -2.30
N ILE A 382 -3.32 -23.01 -3.44
CA ILE A 382 -4.07 -22.78 -4.68
C ILE A 382 -4.18 -24.13 -5.42
N SER A 383 -5.38 -24.50 -5.86
CA SER A 383 -5.57 -25.78 -6.56
C SER A 383 -4.78 -25.82 -7.88
N ALA A 384 -4.33 -27.01 -8.28
CA ALA A 384 -3.64 -27.20 -9.56
C ALA A 384 -4.51 -26.75 -10.75
N THR A 385 -5.83 -26.87 -10.65
CA THR A 385 -6.77 -26.40 -11.67
C THR A 385 -6.75 -24.88 -11.78
N ASP A 386 -6.84 -24.17 -10.66
CA ASP A 386 -6.83 -22.71 -10.64
C ASP A 386 -5.47 -22.16 -11.11
N LEU A 387 -4.36 -22.79 -10.69
CA LEU A 387 -3.03 -22.44 -11.18
C LEU A 387 -2.92 -22.61 -12.70
N LYS A 388 -3.41 -23.71 -13.26
CA LYS A 388 -3.39 -23.92 -14.72
C LYS A 388 -4.20 -22.88 -15.47
N MET A 389 -5.20 -22.26 -14.86
CA MET A 389 -5.97 -21.18 -15.49
C MET A 389 -5.25 -19.84 -15.45
N ILE A 390 -4.61 -19.47 -14.30
CA ILE A 390 -4.03 -18.14 -14.14
C ILE A 390 -2.61 -18.02 -14.69
N LEU A 391 -1.80 -19.09 -14.68
CA LEU A 391 -0.38 -19.03 -15.06
C LEU A 391 -0.15 -18.56 -16.50
N PRO A 392 -0.94 -18.96 -17.53
CA PRO A 392 -0.75 -18.45 -18.89
C PRO A 392 -0.96 -16.93 -18.97
N LEU A 393 -1.96 -16.38 -18.27
CA LEU A 393 -2.16 -14.93 -18.19
C LEU A 393 -0.97 -14.27 -17.46
N THR A 394 -0.54 -14.84 -16.32
CA THR A 394 0.58 -14.32 -15.54
C THR A 394 1.88 -14.27 -16.35
N GLU A 395 2.13 -15.29 -17.16
CA GLU A 395 3.27 -15.36 -18.08
C GLU A 395 3.22 -14.25 -19.15
N SER A 396 2.05 -14.07 -19.77
CA SER A 396 1.84 -13.01 -20.76
C SER A 396 2.03 -11.60 -20.17
N LEU A 397 1.55 -11.37 -18.94
CA LEU A 397 1.75 -10.11 -18.23
C LEU A 397 3.22 -9.85 -17.91
N LEU A 398 3.95 -10.88 -17.49
CA LEU A 398 5.37 -10.76 -17.20
C LEU A 398 6.20 -10.47 -18.46
N ALA A 399 5.85 -11.09 -19.59
CA ALA A 399 6.46 -10.79 -20.88
C ALA A 399 6.14 -9.35 -21.34
N CYS A 400 4.89 -8.92 -21.17
CA CYS A 400 4.45 -7.55 -21.47
C CYS A 400 5.24 -6.51 -20.65
N ALA A 401 5.42 -6.74 -19.35
CA ALA A 401 6.21 -5.88 -18.48
C ALA A 401 7.69 -5.83 -18.93
N GLU A 402 8.27 -6.97 -19.26
CA GLU A 402 9.65 -7.07 -19.75
C GLU A 402 9.85 -6.26 -21.04
N ASP A 403 8.94 -6.41 -22.01
CA ASP A 403 8.99 -5.66 -23.27
C ASP A 403 8.85 -4.14 -23.04
N GLY A 404 7.97 -3.74 -22.12
CA GLY A 404 7.84 -2.35 -21.70
C GLY A 404 9.12 -1.77 -21.13
N LEU A 405 9.78 -2.50 -20.22
CA LEU A 405 11.06 -2.07 -19.63
C LEU A 405 12.19 -2.04 -20.67
N LYS A 406 12.28 -3.04 -21.55
CA LYS A 406 13.26 -3.04 -22.66
C LYS A 406 13.10 -1.82 -23.55
N SER A 407 11.86 -1.39 -23.82
CA SER A 407 11.60 -0.20 -24.64
C SER A 407 12.10 1.10 -24.01
N ARG A 408 12.24 1.15 -22.68
CA ARG A 408 12.86 2.26 -21.96
C ARG A 408 14.38 2.35 -22.16
N GLY A 409 15.03 1.22 -22.42
CA GLY A 409 16.46 1.16 -22.70
C GLY A 409 17.39 1.32 -21.50
N PHE A 410 16.89 1.18 -20.26
CA PHE A 410 17.67 1.31 -19.02
C PHE A 410 18.15 -0.02 -18.43
N GLY A 411 17.75 -1.15 -19.02
CA GLY A 411 18.11 -2.48 -18.52
C GLY A 411 17.33 -2.92 -17.30
N GLU A 412 16.19 -2.28 -17.02
CA GLU A 412 15.37 -2.49 -15.81
C GLU A 412 14.62 -3.83 -15.80
N GLU A 413 14.55 -4.52 -16.95
CA GLU A 413 13.96 -5.86 -17.07
C GLU A 413 14.64 -6.92 -16.19
N VAL A 414 15.87 -6.67 -15.76
CA VAL A 414 16.62 -7.56 -14.85
C VAL A 414 15.92 -7.71 -13.50
N TYR A 415 15.19 -6.71 -13.05
CA TYR A 415 14.44 -6.74 -11.80
C TYR A 415 13.24 -7.70 -11.83
N LEU A 416 12.81 -8.16 -13.00
CA LEU A 416 11.75 -9.16 -13.16
C LEU A 416 12.23 -10.61 -12.96
N ALA A 417 13.55 -10.85 -12.90
CA ALA A 417 14.11 -12.20 -12.79
C ALA A 417 13.54 -13.01 -11.62
N PRO A 418 13.37 -12.47 -10.39
CA PRO A 418 12.78 -13.23 -9.28
C PRO A 418 11.33 -13.68 -9.56
N LEU A 419 10.55 -12.87 -10.28
CA LEU A 419 9.18 -13.22 -10.64
C LEU A 419 9.15 -14.33 -11.71
N ARG A 420 10.08 -14.31 -12.65
CA ARG A 420 10.27 -15.39 -13.62
C ARG A 420 10.62 -16.71 -12.94
N GLU A 421 11.58 -16.68 -12.02
CA GLU A 421 11.95 -17.86 -11.25
C GLU A 421 10.77 -18.45 -10.46
N LYS A 422 9.93 -17.58 -9.86
CA LYS A 422 8.75 -18.01 -9.14
C LYS A 422 7.73 -18.66 -10.08
N LEU A 423 7.47 -18.05 -11.23
CA LEU A 423 6.58 -18.56 -12.25
C LEU A 423 7.05 -19.94 -12.78
N ASP A 424 8.35 -20.09 -13.06
CA ASP A 424 8.96 -21.35 -13.48
C ASP A 424 8.80 -22.46 -12.44
N LYS A 425 8.95 -22.13 -11.16
CA LYS A 425 8.73 -23.08 -10.05
C LYS A 425 7.26 -23.54 -10.01
N LEU A 426 6.32 -22.62 -10.16
CA LEU A 426 4.90 -22.95 -10.20
C LEU A 426 4.54 -23.83 -11.40
N ASN A 427 5.02 -23.52 -12.59
CA ASN A 427 4.82 -24.35 -13.80
C ASN A 427 5.39 -25.75 -13.63
N LYS A 428 6.59 -25.89 -13.05
CA LYS A 428 7.21 -27.21 -12.76
C LYS A 428 6.41 -28.02 -11.75
N SER A 429 5.73 -27.38 -10.80
CA SER A 429 4.91 -28.08 -9.81
C SER A 429 3.62 -28.67 -10.40
N LEU A 430 3.22 -28.24 -11.61
CA LEU A 430 2.04 -28.70 -12.32
C LEU A 430 2.34 -29.74 -13.41
N ALA A 431 3.62 -29.97 -13.74
CA ALA A 431 4.08 -30.93 -14.73
C ALA A 431 4.22 -32.34 -14.12
#